data_d2679ceb903911ac28f176faa3bb6243
#
_entry.id   d2679ceb903911ac28f176faa3bb6243
#
_cell.length_a   1.000
_cell.length_b   1.000
_cell.length_c   1.000
_cell.angle_alpha   90.00
_cell.angle_beta   90.00
_cell.angle_gamma   90.00
#
_symmetry.space_group_name_H-M   'P 1'
#
loop_
_entity.id
_entity.type
_entity.pdbx_description
1 polymer ?
#
loop_
_entity_poly.entity_id
_entity_poly.type
_entity_poly.pdbx_seq_one_letter_code
_entity_poly.pdbx_strand_id
1 'polypeptide(L)'
;MAGPSPIGRTGVARARTGRSRRSARSRLPPIRRPNGWTALAVACALGVLVIALSGTPRIASVSVGPTKHLSAAAVIAATGLVGRPVFTTSAAGARAGLLRLAAVRDAQVRFELPDAARVDLVERDAVGRWVIGALEWYVDADGVLFGSVDPQGAPQLRAVDDRAATRTCAALSGGPCVDPAVVAAAMRLAHIAPGELRADATKPEVHVDAVQGLVVRSGAGWEIRFGSPDGLEQKLANAKRVLSDNPTRRLDYVDVRSADRIVFSPQ
;
A
#
# COMPACT_ATOMS: atom_id res chain seq x y z
N MET A 1 101.55 -35.84 36.14
CA MET A 1 101.66 -37.20 36.67
C MET A 1 100.60 -38.00 35.92
N ALA A 2 101.09 -38.68 35.06
CA ALA A 2 101.24 -40.10 34.90
C ALA A 2 99.89 -40.81 34.66
N GLY A 3 99.73 -41.20 33.52
CA GLY A 3 99.39 -42.24 32.61
C GLY A 3 98.85 -43.54 33.18
N PRO A 4 98.71 -44.63 32.44
CA PRO A 4 98.48 -44.84 30.95
C PRO A 4 97.35 -45.81 30.61
N SER A 5 97.15 -46.01 29.37
CA SER A 5 96.38 -47.08 28.67
C SER A 5 96.68 -48.52 29.09
N PRO A 6 95.96 -49.59 28.70
CA PRO A 6 96.02 -50.12 27.33
C PRO A 6 94.76 -50.84 26.81
N ILE A 7 94.54 -50.80 25.46
CA ILE A 7 94.62 -51.87 24.46
C ILE A 7 93.84 -53.17 24.74
N GLY A 8 92.92 -53.54 23.85
CA GLY A 8 92.41 -54.88 23.74
C GLY A 8 91.29 -55.09 22.68
N ARG A 9 91.76 -55.39 21.48
CA ARG A 9 91.35 -56.37 20.46
C ARG A 9 89.89 -56.51 20.02
N THR A 10 89.64 -56.08 18.80
CA THR A 10 89.13 -56.80 17.65
C THR A 10 88.23 -58.06 17.86
N GLY A 11 86.99 -57.94 17.40
CA GLY A 11 86.09 -59.00 17.11
C GLY A 11 85.22 -58.66 15.93
N VAL A 12 85.56 -59.12 14.72
CA VAL A 12 84.78 -59.04 13.50
C VAL A 12 83.64 -60.01 13.55
N ALA A 13 82.39 -59.59 13.57
CA ALA A 13 81.24 -60.42 13.35
C ALA A 13 80.42 -59.89 12.18
N ARG A 14 80.31 -60.77 11.17
CA ARG A 14 79.61 -60.57 9.89
C ARG A 14 78.13 -60.25 10.08
N ALA A 15 77.69 -59.14 9.58
CA ALA A 15 76.30 -58.79 9.45
C ALA A 15 75.58 -59.66 8.40
N ARG A 16 74.59 -60.38 8.78
CA ARG A 16 73.58 -60.95 7.87
C ARG A 16 72.44 -59.93 7.68
N THR A 17 72.42 -59.34 6.52
CA THR A 17 71.32 -58.50 6.05
C THR A 17 70.11 -59.32 5.72
N GLY A 18 69.19 -59.46 6.69
CA GLY A 18 67.87 -59.96 6.47
C GLY A 18 66.90 -58.80 6.21
N ARG A 19 66.77 -58.46 4.93
CA ARG A 19 65.76 -57.45 4.48
C ARG A 19 64.35 -58.08 4.54
N SER A 20 63.69 -58.02 5.68
CA SER A 20 62.29 -58.31 5.83
C SER A 20 61.49 -57.21 5.16
N ARG A 21 60.98 -57.44 3.94
CA ARG A 21 59.97 -56.63 3.29
C ARG A 21 58.67 -56.84 4.09
N ARG A 22 58.41 -55.96 5.09
CA ARG A 22 57.10 -55.80 5.64
C ARG A 22 56.26 -55.09 4.61
N SER A 23 55.40 -55.83 3.91
CA SER A 23 54.33 -55.27 3.10
C SER A 23 53.44 -54.43 4.04
N ALA A 24 53.56 -53.12 3.87
CA ALA A 24 52.59 -52.18 4.50
C ALA A 24 51.23 -52.40 3.79
N ARG A 25 50.44 -53.33 4.33
CA ARG A 25 49.02 -53.39 4.02
C ARG A 25 48.44 -52.09 4.61
N SER A 26 48.15 -51.11 3.76
CA SER A 26 47.37 -49.92 4.09
C SER A 26 46.00 -50.46 4.53
N ARG A 27 45.81 -50.52 5.82
CA ARG A 27 44.48 -50.73 6.42
C ARG A 27 43.69 -49.42 6.16
N LEU A 28 42.81 -49.50 5.15
CA LEU A 28 41.76 -48.47 5.01
C LEU A 28 41.03 -48.34 6.36
N PRO A 29 40.83 -47.12 6.87
CA PRO A 29 40.11 -46.91 8.10
C PRO A 29 38.70 -47.54 7.96
N PRO A 30 38.18 -48.16 9.03
CA PRO A 30 36.86 -48.73 8.99
C PRO A 30 35.84 -47.63 8.69
N ILE A 31 35.08 -47.81 7.64
CA ILE A 31 33.94 -46.91 7.31
C ILE A 31 32.97 -47.05 8.46
N ARG A 32 32.94 -46.03 9.35
CA ARG A 32 31.96 -45.96 10.42
C ARG A 32 30.58 -45.92 9.77
N ARG A 33 29.72 -46.87 10.10
CA ARG A 33 28.32 -46.84 9.70
C ARG A 33 27.71 -45.53 10.18
N PRO A 34 27.07 -44.76 9.30
CA PRO A 34 26.48 -43.49 9.71
C PRO A 34 25.41 -43.77 10.77
N ASN A 35 25.46 -43.04 11.87
CA ASN A 35 24.41 -43.03 12.87
C ASN A 35 23.11 -42.59 12.20
N GLY A 36 21.92 -43.04 12.65
CA GLY A 36 20.65 -42.70 12.04
C GLY A 36 20.45 -41.20 11.80
N TRP A 37 21.01 -40.35 12.70
CA TRP A 37 21.01 -38.88 12.57
C TRP A 37 21.88 -38.37 11.41
N THR A 38 23.05 -38.99 11.15
CA THR A 38 23.90 -38.61 10.03
C THR A 38 23.27 -39.01 8.69
N ALA A 39 22.60 -40.18 8.64
CA ALA A 39 21.86 -40.60 7.46
C ALA A 39 20.68 -39.66 7.17
N LEU A 40 19.95 -39.25 8.20
CA LEU A 40 18.86 -38.28 8.08
C LEU A 40 19.40 -36.89 7.62
N ALA A 41 20.49 -36.40 8.19
CA ALA A 41 21.09 -35.13 7.78
C ALA A 41 21.55 -35.16 6.33
N VAL A 42 22.16 -36.24 5.87
CA VAL A 42 22.58 -36.45 4.48
C VAL A 42 21.36 -36.49 3.54
N ALA A 43 20.29 -37.20 3.94
CA ALA A 43 19.05 -37.24 3.16
C ALA A 43 18.39 -35.85 3.04
N CYS A 44 18.35 -35.09 4.13
CA CYS A 44 17.87 -33.71 4.12
C CYS A 44 18.74 -32.79 3.23
N ALA A 45 20.07 -32.90 3.34
CA ALA A 45 21.00 -32.14 2.52
C ALA A 45 20.86 -32.47 1.02
N LEU A 46 20.71 -33.74 0.68
CA LEU A 46 20.43 -34.18 -0.70
C LEU A 46 19.07 -33.70 -1.18
N GLY A 47 18.04 -33.74 -0.33
CA GLY A 47 16.72 -33.15 -0.65
C GLY A 47 16.80 -31.69 -0.98
N VAL A 48 17.50 -30.88 -0.14
CA VAL A 48 17.73 -29.46 -0.38
C VAL A 48 18.54 -29.23 -1.66
N LEU A 49 19.57 -30.06 -1.90
CA LEU A 49 20.38 -29.98 -3.11
C LEU A 49 19.57 -30.30 -4.37
N VAL A 50 18.71 -31.31 -4.33
CA VAL A 50 17.81 -31.66 -5.43
C VAL A 50 16.85 -30.52 -5.73
N ILE A 51 16.25 -29.90 -4.70
CA ILE A 51 15.37 -28.72 -4.84
C ILE A 51 16.17 -27.56 -5.45
N ALA A 52 17.40 -27.33 -5.02
CA ALA A 52 18.24 -26.25 -5.51
C ALA A 52 18.68 -26.47 -6.98
N LEU A 53 18.91 -27.73 -7.38
CA LEU A 53 19.34 -28.07 -8.74
C LEU A 53 18.20 -28.26 -9.74
N SER A 54 17.01 -28.68 -9.27
CA SER A 54 15.84 -28.85 -10.15
C SER A 54 15.15 -27.54 -10.55
N GLY A 55 15.71 -26.41 -10.15
CA GLY A 55 15.11 -25.09 -10.35
C GLY A 55 14.04 -24.81 -9.32
N THR A 56 14.16 -23.71 -8.58
CA THR A 56 13.12 -23.28 -7.63
C THR A 56 11.83 -23.03 -8.39
N PRO A 57 10.68 -23.58 -7.94
CA PRO A 57 9.40 -23.29 -8.57
C PRO A 57 9.16 -21.78 -8.60
N ARG A 58 8.79 -21.30 -9.76
CA ARG A 58 8.49 -19.88 -9.99
C ARG A 58 7.00 -19.67 -9.95
N ILE A 59 6.56 -18.55 -9.46
CA ILE A 59 5.15 -18.18 -9.44
C ILE A 59 4.68 -18.04 -10.88
N ALA A 60 3.89 -19.01 -11.33
CA ALA A 60 3.33 -19.06 -12.68
C ALA A 60 1.99 -18.31 -12.74
N SER A 61 1.21 -18.34 -11.65
CA SER A 61 -0.13 -17.76 -11.60
C SER A 61 -0.36 -16.95 -10.33
N VAL A 62 -1.09 -15.84 -10.48
CA VAL A 62 -1.56 -15.02 -9.37
C VAL A 62 -3.08 -14.86 -9.51
N SER A 63 -3.81 -15.41 -8.55
CA SER A 63 -5.26 -15.24 -8.45
C SER A 63 -5.59 -13.99 -7.64
N VAL A 64 -6.52 -13.19 -8.14
CA VAL A 64 -6.97 -11.94 -7.49
C VAL A 64 -8.42 -12.12 -7.11
N GLY A 65 -8.76 -11.77 -5.88
CA GLY A 65 -10.15 -11.69 -5.41
C GLY A 65 -10.97 -10.65 -6.20
N PRO A 66 -12.28 -10.54 -5.93
CA PRO A 66 -13.14 -9.58 -6.60
C PRO A 66 -12.65 -8.15 -6.34
N THR A 67 -12.63 -7.32 -7.39
CA THR A 67 -12.21 -5.91 -7.36
C THR A 67 -13.36 -5.02 -7.85
N LYS A 68 -13.44 -3.79 -7.34
CA LYS A 68 -14.45 -2.78 -7.73
C LYS A 68 -13.87 -1.72 -8.67
N HIS A 69 -12.71 -1.18 -8.31
CA HIS A 69 -12.08 -0.04 -8.97
C HIS A 69 -10.78 -0.39 -9.70
N LEU A 70 -10.21 -1.57 -9.42
CA LEU A 70 -8.94 -2.00 -9.97
C LEU A 70 -9.14 -3.15 -10.95
N SER A 71 -8.38 -3.15 -12.05
CA SER A 71 -8.31 -4.32 -12.91
C SER A 71 -7.41 -5.38 -12.29
N ALA A 72 -7.75 -6.66 -12.47
CA ALA A 72 -6.92 -7.77 -12.00
C ALA A 72 -5.48 -7.69 -12.55
N ALA A 73 -5.32 -7.25 -13.80
CA ALA A 73 -4.01 -7.06 -14.42
C ALA A 73 -3.15 -6.02 -13.70
N ALA A 74 -3.73 -4.89 -13.30
CA ALA A 74 -3.05 -3.85 -12.52
C ALA A 74 -2.61 -4.35 -11.15
N VAL A 75 -3.47 -5.13 -10.48
CA VAL A 75 -3.17 -5.76 -9.19
C VAL A 75 -2.01 -6.74 -9.33
N ILE A 76 -2.06 -7.65 -10.32
CA ILE A 76 -1.00 -8.62 -10.57
C ILE A 76 0.34 -7.90 -10.85
N ALA A 77 0.33 -6.88 -11.70
CA ALA A 77 1.53 -6.09 -12.00
C ALA A 77 2.11 -5.42 -10.75
N ALA A 78 1.27 -4.87 -9.87
CA ALA A 78 1.70 -4.22 -8.64
C ALA A 78 2.34 -5.18 -7.64
N THR A 79 1.97 -6.48 -7.64
CA THR A 79 2.61 -7.48 -6.79
C THR A 79 4.05 -7.74 -7.17
N GLY A 80 4.38 -7.68 -8.46
CA GLY A 80 5.67 -8.07 -9.02
C GLY A 80 6.04 -9.53 -8.76
N LEU A 81 5.05 -10.42 -8.57
CA LEU A 81 5.26 -11.81 -8.17
C LEU A 81 5.55 -12.75 -9.34
N VAL A 82 4.91 -12.53 -10.49
CA VAL A 82 4.97 -13.43 -11.65
C VAL A 82 6.42 -13.67 -12.08
N GLY A 83 6.79 -14.93 -12.25
CA GLY A 83 8.13 -15.38 -12.65
C GLY A 83 9.16 -15.39 -11.52
N ARG A 84 8.85 -14.92 -10.30
CA ARG A 84 9.77 -14.95 -9.17
C ARG A 84 9.80 -16.31 -8.46
N PRO A 85 10.93 -16.72 -7.88
CA PRO A 85 11.01 -17.96 -7.12
C PRO A 85 10.15 -17.89 -5.86
N VAL A 86 9.30 -18.91 -5.62
CA VAL A 86 8.35 -18.93 -4.49
C VAL A 86 9.06 -18.79 -3.14
N PHE A 87 10.16 -19.52 -2.93
CA PHE A 87 10.83 -19.64 -1.62
C PHE A 87 11.66 -18.41 -1.23
N THR A 88 12.02 -17.55 -2.18
CA THR A 88 12.81 -16.34 -1.91
C THR A 88 11.99 -15.06 -2.04
N THR A 89 10.73 -15.16 -2.43
CA THR A 89 9.85 -14.01 -2.60
C THR A 89 9.12 -13.69 -1.31
N SER A 90 9.08 -12.40 -0.97
CA SER A 90 8.44 -11.91 0.25
C SER A 90 6.98 -11.52 -0.01
N ALA A 91 6.05 -12.13 0.73
CA ALA A 91 4.66 -11.69 0.74
C ALA A 91 4.49 -10.25 1.23
N ALA A 92 5.34 -9.84 2.20
CA ALA A 92 5.35 -8.46 2.70
C ALA A 92 5.79 -7.46 1.62
N GLY A 93 6.78 -7.82 0.79
CA GLY A 93 7.20 -7.00 -0.35
C GLY A 93 6.10 -6.84 -1.40
N ALA A 94 5.41 -7.92 -1.73
CA ALA A 94 4.27 -7.88 -2.65
C ALA A 94 3.11 -7.04 -2.08
N ARG A 95 2.80 -7.21 -0.78
CA ARG A 95 1.81 -6.39 -0.07
C ARG A 95 2.19 -4.90 -0.11
N ALA A 96 3.46 -4.55 0.14
CA ALA A 96 3.92 -3.18 0.06
C ALA A 96 3.77 -2.59 -1.37
N GLY A 97 3.94 -3.41 -2.41
CA GLY A 97 3.66 -3.01 -3.79
C GLY A 97 2.19 -2.69 -4.01
N LEU A 98 1.27 -3.52 -3.49
CA LEU A 98 -0.17 -3.32 -3.58
C LEU A 98 -0.64 -2.06 -2.83
N LEU A 99 -0.10 -1.80 -1.64
CA LEU A 99 -0.43 -0.61 -0.84
C LEU A 99 0.01 0.73 -1.46
N ARG A 100 0.81 0.70 -2.54
CA ARG A 100 1.11 1.90 -3.35
C ARG A 100 -0.03 2.27 -4.29
N LEU A 101 -0.95 1.35 -4.56
CA LEU A 101 -2.15 1.66 -5.33
C LEU A 101 -3.11 2.43 -4.42
N ALA A 102 -3.40 3.69 -4.75
CA ALA A 102 -4.22 4.56 -3.90
C ALA A 102 -5.62 3.98 -3.60
N ALA A 103 -6.18 3.18 -4.50
CA ALA A 103 -7.46 2.49 -4.30
C ALA A 103 -7.41 1.33 -3.30
N VAL A 104 -6.21 0.88 -2.88
CA VAL A 104 -6.05 -0.24 -1.95
C VAL A 104 -5.94 0.30 -0.52
N ARG A 105 -6.85 -0.14 0.34
CA ARG A 105 -6.82 0.14 1.78
C ARG A 105 -5.99 -0.89 2.54
N ASP A 106 -6.16 -2.16 2.19
CA ASP A 106 -5.38 -3.27 2.75
C ASP A 106 -5.24 -4.40 1.72
N ALA A 107 -4.22 -5.24 1.90
CA ALA A 107 -3.95 -6.36 1.03
C ALA A 107 -3.36 -7.53 1.81
N GLN A 108 -3.75 -8.74 1.44
CA GLN A 108 -3.16 -9.98 1.93
C GLN A 108 -2.63 -10.78 0.74
N VAL A 109 -1.42 -11.27 0.87
CA VAL A 109 -0.77 -12.12 -0.14
C VAL A 109 -0.43 -13.45 0.49
N ARG A 110 -0.92 -14.54 -0.12
CA ARG A 110 -0.66 -15.92 0.32
C ARG A 110 -0.06 -16.71 -0.83
N PHE A 111 0.96 -17.48 -0.54
CA PHE A 111 1.53 -18.40 -1.53
C PHE A 111 0.79 -19.74 -1.47
N GLU A 112 0.38 -20.21 -2.62
CA GLU A 112 -0.24 -21.52 -2.85
C GLU A 112 0.77 -22.38 -3.61
N LEU A 113 1.42 -23.28 -2.88
CA LEU A 113 2.45 -24.15 -3.44
C LEU A 113 1.86 -25.13 -4.47
N PRO A 114 2.59 -25.45 -5.55
CA PRO A 114 4.03 -25.17 -5.73
C PRO A 114 4.35 -23.83 -6.43
N ASP A 115 3.44 -23.22 -7.18
CA ASP A 115 3.74 -22.16 -8.16
C ASP A 115 2.65 -21.08 -8.29
N ALA A 116 1.75 -20.98 -7.31
CA ALA A 116 0.68 -20.01 -7.33
C ALA A 116 0.76 -19.02 -6.15
N ALA A 117 0.13 -17.85 -6.31
CA ALA A 117 -0.12 -16.91 -5.25
C ALA A 117 -1.57 -16.42 -5.31
N ARG A 118 -2.15 -16.16 -4.15
CA ARG A 118 -3.46 -15.57 -3.98
C ARG A 118 -3.36 -14.20 -3.35
N VAL A 119 -4.07 -13.25 -3.92
CA VAL A 119 -4.14 -11.86 -3.46
C VAL A 119 -5.59 -11.55 -3.10
N ASP A 120 -5.82 -11.24 -1.83
CA ASP A 120 -7.08 -10.76 -1.32
C ASP A 120 -6.92 -9.26 -0.99
N LEU A 121 -7.78 -8.41 -1.58
CA LEU A 121 -7.71 -6.95 -1.45
C LEU A 121 -8.91 -6.43 -0.67
N VAL A 122 -8.66 -5.38 0.10
CA VAL A 122 -9.68 -4.47 0.61
C VAL A 122 -9.51 -3.14 -0.12
N GLU A 123 -10.40 -2.85 -1.05
CA GLU A 123 -10.41 -1.56 -1.74
C GLU A 123 -11.05 -0.49 -0.87
N ARG A 124 -10.72 0.79 -1.15
CA ARG A 124 -11.33 1.95 -0.49
C ARG A 124 -12.76 2.14 -0.99
N ASP A 125 -13.65 2.48 -0.07
CA ASP A 125 -15.02 2.84 -0.41
C ASP A 125 -15.10 4.34 -0.71
N ALA A 126 -15.61 4.69 -1.88
CA ALA A 126 -15.80 6.08 -2.28
C ALA A 126 -17.03 6.67 -1.56
N VAL A 127 -16.84 7.80 -0.86
CA VAL A 127 -17.93 8.58 -0.28
C VAL A 127 -18.44 9.65 -1.23
N GLY A 128 -17.65 10.02 -2.22
CA GLY A 128 -18.00 11.03 -3.20
C GLY A 128 -16.98 11.16 -4.32
N ARG A 129 -17.20 12.17 -5.16
CA ARG A 129 -16.33 12.56 -6.25
C ARG A 129 -15.64 13.88 -5.93
N TRP A 130 -14.35 13.96 -6.22
CA TRP A 130 -13.53 15.14 -5.97
C TRP A 130 -12.92 15.63 -7.27
N VAL A 131 -13.28 16.84 -7.68
CA VAL A 131 -12.87 17.43 -8.95
C VAL A 131 -11.72 18.39 -8.71
N ILE A 132 -10.63 18.20 -9.44
CA ILE A 132 -9.45 19.05 -9.40
C ILE A 132 -9.10 19.45 -10.83
N GLY A 133 -9.41 20.70 -11.20
CA GLY A 133 -9.27 21.16 -12.59
C GLY A 133 -10.18 20.36 -13.53
N ALA A 134 -9.59 19.66 -14.51
CA ALA A 134 -10.32 18.84 -15.47
C ALA A 134 -10.43 17.35 -15.05
N LEU A 135 -9.81 16.96 -13.94
CA LEU A 135 -9.77 15.58 -13.48
C LEU A 135 -10.75 15.35 -12.36
N GLU A 136 -11.39 14.20 -12.38
CA GLU A 136 -12.34 13.76 -11.36
C GLU A 136 -11.85 12.46 -10.74
N TRP A 137 -11.82 12.44 -9.41
CA TRP A 137 -11.30 11.37 -8.56
C TRP A 137 -12.40 10.83 -7.65
N TYR A 138 -12.30 9.57 -7.25
CA TYR A 138 -12.98 9.10 -6.07
C TYR A 138 -12.30 9.65 -4.81
N VAL A 139 -13.08 9.97 -3.80
CA VAL A 139 -12.57 10.33 -2.46
C VAL A 139 -13.18 9.40 -1.43
N ASP A 140 -12.35 8.91 -0.49
CA ASP A 140 -12.82 8.17 0.67
C ASP A 140 -13.01 9.06 1.91
N ALA A 141 -13.52 8.48 3.00
CA ALA A 141 -13.73 9.21 4.25
C ALA A 141 -12.43 9.69 4.91
N ASP A 142 -11.29 9.07 4.58
CA ASP A 142 -9.98 9.44 5.11
C ASP A 142 -9.30 10.56 4.26
N GLY A 143 -9.99 11.07 3.23
CA GLY A 143 -9.49 12.12 2.35
C GLY A 143 -8.49 11.65 1.29
N VAL A 144 -8.42 10.35 1.05
CA VAL A 144 -7.56 9.79 -0.01
C VAL A 144 -8.26 9.89 -1.35
N LEU A 145 -7.56 10.45 -2.32
CA LEU A 145 -8.01 10.51 -3.71
C LEU A 145 -7.50 9.29 -4.47
N PHE A 146 -8.38 8.59 -5.19
CA PHE A 146 -8.00 7.38 -5.91
C PHE A 146 -8.80 7.17 -7.18
N GLY A 147 -8.17 6.50 -8.15
CA GLY A 147 -8.77 6.11 -9.42
C GLY A 147 -9.32 7.26 -10.25
N SER A 148 -9.68 6.96 -11.49
CA SER A 148 -10.50 7.83 -12.32
C SER A 148 -11.96 7.39 -12.18
N VAL A 149 -12.86 8.35 -12.11
CA VAL A 149 -14.29 8.07 -11.94
C VAL A 149 -14.86 7.42 -13.19
N ASP A 150 -15.47 6.24 -13.03
CA ASP A 150 -16.35 5.67 -14.03
C ASP A 150 -17.73 6.33 -13.88
N PRO A 151 -18.26 6.97 -14.94
CA PRO A 151 -19.55 7.66 -14.89
C PRO A 151 -20.73 6.78 -14.49
N GLN A 152 -20.66 5.47 -14.74
CA GLN A 152 -21.79 4.55 -14.55
C GLN A 152 -21.97 4.02 -13.12
N GLY A 153 -20.94 4.08 -12.27
CA GLY A 153 -20.98 3.56 -10.90
C GLY A 153 -20.62 4.58 -9.83
N ALA A 154 -20.42 5.83 -10.20
CA ALA A 154 -19.89 6.85 -9.31
C ALA A 154 -20.92 7.34 -8.28
N PRO A 155 -20.50 7.65 -7.04
CA PRO A 155 -21.31 8.37 -6.08
C PRO A 155 -21.85 9.68 -6.67
N GLN A 156 -23.09 10.04 -6.34
CA GLN A 156 -23.71 11.27 -6.87
C GLN A 156 -23.14 12.53 -6.22
N LEU A 157 -22.62 12.43 -5.00
CA LEU A 157 -22.06 13.56 -4.26
C LEU A 157 -20.73 14.00 -4.90
N ARG A 158 -20.59 15.30 -5.13
CA ARG A 158 -19.48 15.91 -5.87
C ARG A 158 -19.01 17.19 -5.20
N ALA A 159 -17.72 17.38 -5.12
CA ALA A 159 -17.09 18.64 -4.70
C ALA A 159 -15.99 19.07 -5.69
N VAL A 160 -15.85 20.36 -5.91
CA VAL A 160 -14.81 20.97 -6.75
C VAL A 160 -13.76 21.60 -5.84
N ASP A 161 -12.52 21.22 -6.02
CA ASP A 161 -11.40 21.72 -5.22
C ASP A 161 -10.50 22.62 -6.04
N ASP A 162 -10.55 23.90 -5.75
CA ASP A 162 -9.79 24.93 -6.44
C ASP A 162 -8.40 25.18 -5.83
N ARG A 163 -8.05 24.48 -4.73
CA ARG A 163 -6.79 24.67 -4.00
C ARG A 163 -5.59 24.07 -4.74
N ALA A 164 -4.53 24.86 -4.86
CA ALA A 164 -3.28 24.42 -5.48
C ALA A 164 -2.62 23.26 -4.73
N ALA A 165 -2.70 23.24 -3.39
CA ALA A 165 -2.14 22.17 -2.55
C ALA A 165 -2.74 20.79 -2.87
N THR A 166 -4.06 20.71 -3.02
CA THR A 166 -4.75 19.47 -3.37
C THR A 166 -4.36 18.98 -4.76
N ARG A 167 -4.20 19.89 -5.72
CA ARG A 167 -3.74 19.59 -7.07
C ARG A 167 -2.34 18.96 -7.05
N THR A 168 -1.43 19.52 -6.28
CA THR A 168 -0.07 18.99 -6.13
C THR A 168 -0.08 17.61 -5.48
N CYS A 169 -0.85 17.41 -4.40
CA CYS A 169 -0.98 16.14 -3.72
C CYS A 169 -1.55 15.06 -4.64
N ALA A 170 -2.61 15.35 -5.37
CA ALA A 170 -3.22 14.40 -6.31
C ALA A 170 -2.25 13.95 -7.41
N ALA A 171 -1.37 14.85 -7.88
CA ALA A 171 -0.34 14.53 -8.86
C ALA A 171 0.77 13.63 -8.31
N LEU A 172 1.09 13.73 -7.01
CA LEU A 172 2.13 12.93 -6.35
C LEU A 172 1.65 11.55 -5.90
N SER A 173 0.35 11.32 -5.90
CA SER A 173 -0.41 10.09 -5.65
C SER A 173 -0.04 9.23 -4.42
N GLY A 174 -1.03 8.93 -3.60
CA GLY A 174 -1.04 7.78 -2.71
C GLY A 174 -1.13 8.05 -1.21
N GLY A 175 -1.49 9.27 -0.79
CA GLY A 175 -1.77 9.60 0.59
C GLY A 175 -3.06 10.41 0.76
N PRO A 176 -3.46 10.73 1.99
CA PRO A 176 -4.57 11.64 2.23
C PRO A 176 -4.23 13.02 1.67
N CYS A 177 -5.00 13.48 0.69
CA CYS A 177 -4.81 14.76 0.02
C CYS A 177 -5.76 15.84 0.53
N VAL A 178 -6.87 15.43 1.13
CA VAL A 178 -7.91 16.30 1.64
C VAL A 178 -8.09 16.00 3.13
N ASP A 179 -8.30 17.03 3.92
CA ASP A 179 -8.65 16.84 5.33
C ASP A 179 -9.98 16.06 5.43
N PRO A 180 -10.05 14.96 6.20
CA PRO A 180 -11.27 14.19 6.40
C PRO A 180 -12.46 15.03 6.86
N ALA A 181 -12.24 16.06 7.69
CA ALA A 181 -13.30 16.95 8.12
C ALA A 181 -13.84 17.80 6.96
N VAL A 182 -12.98 18.22 6.04
CA VAL A 182 -13.40 18.94 4.82
C VAL A 182 -14.17 18.01 3.89
N VAL A 183 -13.76 16.74 3.73
CA VAL A 183 -14.50 15.76 2.94
C VAL A 183 -15.89 15.54 3.52
N ALA A 184 -15.98 15.27 4.82
CA ALA A 184 -17.27 15.05 5.49
C ALA A 184 -18.20 16.25 5.34
N ALA A 185 -17.69 17.47 5.54
CA ALA A 185 -18.46 18.70 5.40
C ALA A 185 -18.89 18.95 3.96
N ALA A 186 -18.00 18.77 2.98
CA ALA A 186 -18.31 18.93 1.56
C ALA A 186 -19.39 17.94 1.09
N MET A 187 -19.28 16.68 1.48
CA MET A 187 -20.27 15.65 1.15
C MET A 187 -21.60 15.91 1.84
N ARG A 188 -21.59 16.37 3.11
CA ARG A 188 -22.80 16.81 3.83
C ARG A 188 -23.50 17.95 3.08
N LEU A 189 -22.76 18.99 2.68
CA LEU A 189 -23.29 20.12 1.91
C LEU A 189 -23.82 19.67 0.54
N ALA A 190 -23.10 18.83 -0.18
CA ALA A 190 -23.54 18.30 -1.46
C ALA A 190 -24.85 17.48 -1.36
N HIS A 191 -25.04 16.78 -0.25
CA HIS A 191 -26.25 16.01 0.01
C HIS A 191 -27.47 16.89 0.25
N ILE A 192 -27.34 17.94 1.06
CA ILE A 192 -28.47 18.78 1.48
C ILE A 192 -28.76 19.94 0.55
N ALA A 193 -27.76 20.42 -0.18
CA ALA A 193 -27.87 21.64 -0.98
C ALA A 193 -29.07 21.64 -1.93
N PRO A 194 -29.37 20.59 -2.69
CA PRO A 194 -30.48 20.59 -3.64
C PRO A 194 -31.85 20.77 -3.03
N GLY A 195 -32.05 20.33 -1.77
CA GLY A 195 -33.37 20.32 -1.13
C GLY A 195 -33.60 21.42 -0.10
N GLU A 196 -32.54 21.86 0.56
CA GLU A 196 -32.65 22.69 1.76
C GLU A 196 -32.09 24.11 1.60
N LEU A 197 -31.30 24.32 0.54
CA LEU A 197 -30.67 25.62 0.28
C LEU A 197 -31.28 26.26 -1.00
N ARG A 198 -32.56 26.60 -0.96
CA ARG A 198 -33.31 27.30 -2.00
C ARG A 198 -33.53 26.50 -3.29
N ALA A 199 -34.78 26.37 -3.71
CA ALA A 199 -35.22 25.54 -4.83
C ALA A 199 -34.84 26.09 -6.22
N ASP A 200 -34.52 27.38 -6.33
CA ASP A 200 -34.01 28.00 -7.56
C ASP A 200 -32.53 27.66 -7.86
N ALA A 201 -31.86 27.00 -6.93
CA ALA A 201 -30.52 26.52 -7.11
C ALA A 201 -30.51 25.23 -7.97
N THR A 202 -30.66 25.38 -9.26
CA THR A 202 -30.44 24.30 -10.21
C THR A 202 -28.99 23.84 -10.11
N LYS A 203 -28.77 22.65 -9.52
CA LYS A 203 -27.47 21.98 -9.36
C LYS A 203 -26.48 22.83 -8.57
N PRO A 204 -26.70 23.03 -7.26
CA PRO A 204 -25.69 23.69 -6.42
C PRO A 204 -24.41 22.86 -6.44
N GLU A 205 -23.28 23.52 -6.64
CA GLU A 205 -21.97 22.91 -6.57
C GLU A 205 -21.27 23.28 -5.28
N VAL A 206 -20.66 22.28 -4.62
CA VAL A 206 -19.81 22.50 -3.46
C VAL A 206 -18.39 22.75 -3.94
N HIS A 207 -17.83 23.89 -3.58
CA HIS A 207 -16.45 24.27 -3.86
C HIS A 207 -15.62 24.28 -2.59
N VAL A 208 -14.36 23.94 -2.71
CA VAL A 208 -13.35 24.09 -1.66
C VAL A 208 -12.31 25.09 -2.15
N ASP A 209 -12.40 26.29 -1.67
CA ASP A 209 -11.54 27.42 -2.06
C ASP A 209 -10.42 27.63 -1.04
N ALA A 210 -9.28 28.17 -1.50
CA ALA A 210 -8.13 28.43 -0.64
C ALA A 210 -8.34 29.56 0.38
N VAL A 211 -9.18 30.54 0.05
CA VAL A 211 -9.42 31.74 0.85
C VAL A 211 -10.75 31.67 1.58
N GLN A 212 -11.78 31.18 0.89
CA GLN A 212 -13.14 31.16 1.39
C GLN A 212 -13.50 29.84 2.09
N GLY A 213 -12.68 28.79 1.93
CA GLY A 213 -12.97 27.46 2.45
C GLY A 213 -14.10 26.78 1.69
N LEU A 214 -15.04 26.17 2.42
CA LEU A 214 -16.23 25.53 1.85
C LEU A 214 -17.23 26.60 1.37
N VAL A 215 -17.63 26.48 0.10
CA VAL A 215 -18.58 27.40 -0.55
C VAL A 215 -19.60 26.55 -1.32
N VAL A 216 -20.87 26.87 -1.17
CA VAL A 216 -21.93 26.34 -2.03
C VAL A 216 -22.28 27.40 -3.07
N ARG A 217 -22.06 27.10 -4.34
CA ARG A 217 -22.42 27.99 -5.46
C ARG A 217 -23.73 27.54 -6.09
N SER A 218 -24.64 28.45 -6.25
CA SER A 218 -25.89 28.24 -6.96
C SER A 218 -25.71 28.47 -8.45
N GLY A 219 -26.40 27.70 -9.29
CA GLY A 219 -26.51 27.97 -10.72
C GLY A 219 -27.18 29.30 -11.08
N ALA A 220 -27.86 29.94 -10.13
CA ALA A 220 -28.44 31.28 -10.25
C ALA A 220 -27.45 32.43 -9.97
N GLY A 221 -26.17 32.12 -9.73
CA GLY A 221 -25.08 33.12 -9.59
C GLY A 221 -24.86 33.66 -8.19
N TRP A 222 -25.48 33.10 -7.15
CA TRP A 222 -25.23 33.46 -5.76
C TRP A 222 -24.50 32.34 -5.00
N GLU A 223 -23.87 32.68 -3.88
CA GLU A 223 -23.09 31.70 -3.11
C GLU A 223 -23.30 31.80 -1.60
N ILE A 224 -23.07 30.65 -0.91
CA ILE A 224 -23.04 30.58 0.54
C ILE A 224 -21.63 30.20 0.96
N ARG A 225 -20.99 31.03 1.80
CA ARG A 225 -19.64 30.85 2.30
C ARG A 225 -19.66 30.24 3.71
N PHE A 226 -19.29 28.97 3.84
CA PHE A 226 -19.24 28.25 5.11
C PHE A 226 -17.86 28.29 5.77
N GLY A 227 -16.79 28.47 5.01
CA GLY A 227 -15.43 28.52 5.51
C GLY A 227 -14.87 27.17 5.96
N SER A 228 -14.35 27.11 7.19
CA SER A 228 -13.88 25.84 7.79
C SER A 228 -15.03 24.87 8.05
N PRO A 229 -14.76 23.55 8.15
CA PRO A 229 -15.76 22.54 8.50
C PRO A 229 -16.30 22.67 9.92
N ASP A 230 -15.61 23.44 10.80
CA ASP A 230 -15.98 23.57 12.20
C ASP A 230 -17.36 24.24 12.37
N GLY A 231 -18.19 23.67 13.24
CA GLY A 231 -19.51 24.22 13.55
C GLY A 231 -20.46 24.22 12.35
N LEU A 232 -20.28 23.32 11.39
CA LEU A 232 -21.03 23.29 10.12
C LEU A 232 -22.55 23.32 10.34
N GLU A 233 -23.09 22.56 11.29
CA GLU A 233 -24.55 22.48 11.52
C GLU A 233 -25.11 23.83 12.02
N GLN A 234 -24.37 24.57 12.86
CA GLN A 234 -24.76 25.92 13.27
C GLN A 234 -24.72 26.90 12.10
N LYS A 235 -23.67 26.86 11.30
CA LYS A 235 -23.54 27.69 10.09
C LYS A 235 -24.65 27.38 9.08
N LEU A 236 -25.01 26.12 8.96
CA LEU A 236 -26.10 25.67 8.11
C LEU A 236 -27.45 26.18 8.60
N ALA A 237 -27.74 26.11 9.91
CA ALA A 237 -28.94 26.66 10.50
C ALA A 237 -29.03 28.18 10.25
N ASN A 238 -27.91 28.89 10.39
CA ASN A 238 -27.81 30.32 10.10
C ASN A 238 -28.10 30.63 8.63
N ALA A 239 -27.51 29.88 7.70
CA ALA A 239 -27.76 30.03 6.27
C ALA A 239 -29.24 29.80 5.92
N LYS A 240 -29.84 28.72 6.43
CA LYS A 240 -31.27 28.43 6.22
C LYS A 240 -32.16 29.55 6.74
N ARG A 241 -31.87 30.10 7.92
CA ARG A 241 -32.61 31.23 8.48
C ARG A 241 -32.57 32.43 7.56
N VAL A 242 -31.38 32.85 7.08
CA VAL A 242 -31.25 33.97 6.14
C VAL A 242 -32.06 33.75 4.87
N LEU A 243 -32.01 32.50 4.33
CA LEU A 243 -32.75 32.16 3.12
C LEU A 243 -34.25 32.16 3.34
N SER A 244 -34.74 31.71 4.50
CA SER A 244 -36.16 31.73 4.85
C SER A 244 -36.70 33.15 5.10
N ASP A 245 -35.88 34.01 5.69
CA ASP A 245 -36.25 35.41 5.96
C ASP A 245 -36.24 36.29 4.67
N ASN A 246 -35.61 35.79 3.59
CA ASN A 246 -35.49 36.49 2.32
C ASN A 246 -35.93 35.60 1.12
N PRO A 247 -37.16 35.09 1.07
CA PRO A 247 -37.56 34.05 0.11
C PRO A 247 -37.54 34.49 -1.35
N THR A 248 -37.83 35.77 -1.61
CA THR A 248 -37.92 36.31 -2.97
C THR A 248 -36.78 37.29 -3.33
N ARG A 249 -35.93 37.62 -2.36
CA ARG A 249 -34.84 38.59 -2.56
C ARG A 249 -33.70 37.94 -3.35
N ARG A 250 -33.23 38.66 -4.36
CA ARG A 250 -31.98 38.28 -5.04
C ARG A 250 -30.82 38.54 -4.10
N LEU A 251 -30.00 37.52 -3.88
CA LEU A 251 -28.83 37.56 -3.06
C LEU A 251 -27.60 37.43 -3.95
N ASP A 252 -26.53 38.10 -3.58
CA ASP A 252 -25.21 37.93 -4.16
C ASP A 252 -24.42 36.85 -3.39
N TYR A 253 -24.35 37.05 -2.08
CA TYR A 253 -23.78 36.02 -1.20
C TYR A 253 -24.40 36.03 0.20
N VAL A 254 -24.24 34.86 0.88
CA VAL A 254 -24.51 34.69 2.32
C VAL A 254 -23.23 34.18 2.96
N ASP A 255 -22.66 34.95 3.88
CA ASP A 255 -21.43 34.60 4.59
C ASP A 255 -21.76 34.16 6.02
N VAL A 256 -21.58 32.88 6.28
CA VAL A 256 -21.80 32.22 7.58
C VAL A 256 -20.51 31.62 8.13
N ARG A 257 -19.35 32.07 7.68
CA ARG A 257 -18.04 31.58 8.14
C ARG A 257 -17.85 31.74 9.65
N SER A 258 -18.42 32.81 10.21
CA SER A 258 -18.51 32.97 11.65
C SER A 258 -19.90 32.56 12.12
N ALA A 259 -19.96 31.68 13.13
CA ALA A 259 -21.26 31.24 13.70
C ALA A 259 -22.05 32.38 14.36
N ASP A 260 -21.32 33.40 14.86
CA ASP A 260 -21.91 34.53 15.62
C ASP A 260 -22.23 35.74 14.74
N ARG A 261 -21.70 35.82 13.53
CA ARG A 261 -21.88 36.94 12.64
C ARG A 261 -22.28 36.49 11.24
N ILE A 262 -23.50 36.81 10.87
CA ILE A 262 -24.02 36.56 9.52
C ILE A 262 -23.96 37.84 8.71
N VAL A 263 -23.40 37.77 7.51
CA VAL A 263 -23.37 38.87 6.55
C VAL A 263 -23.99 38.36 5.24
N PHE A 264 -24.87 39.13 4.66
CA PHE A 264 -25.41 38.85 3.32
C PHE A 264 -25.48 40.13 2.51
N SER A 265 -25.26 40.00 1.21
CA SER A 265 -25.39 41.10 0.25
C SER A 265 -26.58 40.80 -0.67
N PRO A 266 -27.52 41.75 -0.77
CA PRO A 266 -28.52 41.73 -1.84
C PRO A 266 -27.87 42.14 -3.15
N GLN A 267 -28.34 41.56 -4.25
CA GLN A 267 -28.06 42.08 -5.61
C GLN A 267 -28.78 43.38 -5.87
#